data_e329c5a986e9aedb9e7c46caf9cffb65
#
_entry.id   e329c5a986e9aedb9e7c46caf9cffb65
#
_cell.length_a   1.000
_cell.length_b   1.000
_cell.length_c   1.000
_cell.angle_alpha   90.00
_cell.angle_beta   90.00
_cell.angle_gamma   90.00
#
_symmetry.space_group_name_H-M   'P 1'
#
loop_
_entity.id
_entity.type
_entity.pdbx_description
1 polymer ?
#
loop_
_entity_poly.entity_id
_entity_poly.type
_entity_poly.pdbx_seq_one_letter_code
_entity_poly.pdbx_strand_id
1 'polypeptide(L)'
;IYATLLTGTPVYSHGITTNDVLKTLNCDNVFSLCKKHGGKTAAAAYHWFGELYNHIPFCIEHDRIQLQSSETIDSGIYYWDDSYPDSHLFADGEFLRQNQNPDFLLIHSMAIDDQGHKHGAGSREYEEAVAIAGHMIANLLPLWLDSGYNIVITADHGINEFGIHGGTDS
;
A
#
# COMPACT_ATOMS: atom_id res chain seq x y z
N ILE A 1 0.91 -7.73 8.60
CA ILE A 1 1.13 -6.34 9.05
C ILE A 1 0.04 -5.42 8.49
N TYR A 2 -0.24 -5.39 7.18
CA TYR A 2 -1.21 -4.48 6.54
C TYR A 2 -2.62 -4.57 7.13
N ALA A 3 -3.08 -5.78 7.47
CA ALA A 3 -4.36 -5.97 8.14
C ALA A 3 -4.39 -5.26 9.51
N THR A 4 -3.34 -5.43 10.33
CA THR A 4 -3.23 -4.76 11.63
C THR A 4 -3.17 -3.23 11.47
N LEU A 5 -2.35 -2.73 10.54
CA LEU A 5 -2.16 -1.31 10.31
C LEU A 5 -3.47 -0.60 9.95
N LEU A 6 -4.24 -1.18 9.02
CA LEU A 6 -5.43 -0.53 8.48
C LEU A 6 -6.73 -0.87 9.21
N THR A 7 -6.73 -1.88 10.10
CA THR A 7 -7.89 -2.18 10.97
C THR A 7 -7.72 -1.66 12.39
N GLY A 8 -6.49 -1.37 12.82
CA GLY A 8 -6.18 -1.06 14.22
C GLY A 8 -6.43 -2.24 15.18
N THR A 9 -6.58 -3.47 14.65
CA THR A 9 -6.87 -4.66 15.45
C THR A 9 -5.71 -5.65 15.46
N PRO A 10 -5.50 -6.41 16.53
CA PRO A 10 -4.43 -7.38 16.62
C PRO A 10 -4.70 -8.62 15.76
N VAL A 11 -3.64 -9.37 15.45
CA VAL A 11 -3.67 -10.57 14.59
C VAL A 11 -4.75 -11.58 15.01
N TYR A 12 -4.93 -11.81 16.30
CA TYR A 12 -5.94 -12.76 16.80
C TYR A 12 -7.38 -12.31 16.49
N SER A 13 -7.61 -11.02 16.22
CA SER A 13 -8.94 -10.49 15.86
C SER A 13 -9.22 -10.60 14.36
N HIS A 14 -8.28 -10.20 13.50
CA HIS A 14 -8.48 -10.26 12.05
C HIS A 14 -8.06 -11.61 11.44
N GLY A 15 -7.23 -12.42 12.11
CA GLY A 15 -6.87 -13.78 11.72
C GLY A 15 -5.90 -13.90 10.55
N ILE A 16 -5.23 -12.81 10.13
CA ILE A 16 -4.18 -12.84 9.11
C ILE A 16 -2.84 -13.05 9.83
N THR A 17 -2.28 -14.25 9.70
CA THR A 17 -1.06 -14.67 10.41
C THR A 17 0.18 -14.76 9.53
N THR A 18 -0.01 -14.91 8.21
CA THR A 18 1.05 -15.01 7.21
C THR A 18 0.62 -14.33 5.92
N ASN A 19 1.55 -14.13 4.98
CA ASN A 19 1.25 -13.59 3.66
C ASN A 19 0.52 -14.59 2.75
N ASP A 20 0.52 -15.90 3.10
CA ASP A 20 -0.14 -16.95 2.34
C ASP A 20 -1.62 -17.13 2.68
N VAL A 21 -2.14 -16.35 3.63
CA VAL A 21 -3.55 -16.41 4.01
C VAL A 21 -4.38 -15.58 3.04
N LEU A 22 -4.94 -16.25 2.04
CA LEU A 22 -5.91 -15.67 1.12
C LEU A 22 -7.27 -15.54 1.82
N LYS A 23 -7.54 -14.37 2.38
CA LYS A 23 -8.78 -14.08 3.10
C LYS A 23 -9.12 -12.60 2.99
N THR A 24 -10.31 -12.31 2.52
CA THR A 24 -10.87 -10.96 2.59
C THR A 24 -11.25 -10.62 4.05
N LEU A 25 -10.90 -9.43 4.49
CA LEU A 25 -11.18 -8.96 5.84
C LEU A 25 -12.64 -8.52 5.99
N ASN A 26 -13.32 -9.08 7.00
CA ASN A 26 -14.71 -8.76 7.32
C ASN A 26 -14.85 -7.85 8.55
N CYS A 27 -13.81 -7.10 8.90
CA CYS A 27 -13.83 -6.13 9.99
C CYS A 27 -13.66 -4.71 9.45
N ASP A 28 -14.04 -3.73 10.27
CA ASP A 28 -13.86 -2.33 9.94
C ASP A 28 -12.38 -2.02 9.72
N ASN A 29 -12.12 -1.25 8.70
CA ASN A 29 -10.80 -0.79 8.30
C ASN A 29 -10.92 0.63 7.75
N VAL A 30 -9.79 1.29 7.51
CA VAL A 30 -9.79 2.69 7.07
C VAL A 30 -10.60 2.90 5.79
N PHE A 31 -10.52 1.99 4.80
CA PHE A 31 -11.32 2.09 3.58
C PHE A 31 -12.81 1.96 3.88
N SER A 32 -13.23 0.92 4.61
CA SER A 32 -14.64 0.71 4.92
C SER A 32 -15.23 1.84 5.77
N LEU A 33 -14.45 2.41 6.69
CA LEU A 33 -14.87 3.55 7.49
C LEU A 33 -15.02 4.81 6.62
N CYS A 34 -14.10 5.07 5.70
CA CYS A 34 -14.23 6.16 4.74
C CYS A 34 -15.54 6.04 3.94
N LYS A 35 -15.82 4.86 3.39
CA LYS A 35 -17.07 4.59 2.65
C LYS A 35 -18.33 4.74 3.51
N LYS A 36 -18.31 4.26 4.74
CA LYS A 36 -19.44 4.43 5.68
C LYS A 36 -19.81 5.90 5.91
N HIS A 37 -18.84 6.79 5.80
CA HIS A 37 -19.04 8.24 5.89
C HIS A 37 -19.28 8.92 4.53
N GLY A 38 -19.51 8.14 3.47
CA GLY A 38 -19.82 8.64 2.12
C GLY A 38 -18.61 9.07 1.31
N GLY A 39 -17.39 8.76 1.79
CA GLY A 39 -16.15 9.05 1.09
C GLY A 39 -15.81 8.01 0.03
N LYS A 40 -14.94 8.41 -0.89
CA LYS A 40 -14.38 7.58 -1.95
C LYS A 40 -13.00 7.07 -1.54
N THR A 41 -12.68 5.85 -1.92
CA THR A 41 -11.43 5.19 -1.57
C THR A 41 -10.64 4.79 -2.79
N ALA A 42 -9.31 4.90 -2.71
CA ALA A 42 -8.44 4.42 -3.78
C ALA A 42 -7.15 3.81 -3.22
N ALA A 43 -6.51 2.94 -4.01
CA ALA A 43 -5.21 2.38 -3.69
C ALA A 43 -4.35 2.19 -4.95
N ALA A 44 -3.12 2.66 -4.93
CA ALA A 44 -2.04 2.24 -5.81
C ALA A 44 -1.10 1.37 -4.96
N ALA A 45 -1.17 0.03 -5.11
CA ALA A 45 -0.59 -0.85 -4.10
C ALA A 45 -0.29 -2.26 -4.64
N TYR A 46 0.43 -3.03 -3.84
CA TYR A 46 0.61 -4.45 -4.07
C TYR A 46 -0.72 -5.20 -4.05
N HIS A 47 -0.89 -6.22 -4.88
CA HIS A 47 -2.16 -6.93 -5.09
C HIS A 47 -2.82 -7.44 -3.80
N TRP A 48 -2.05 -7.71 -2.75
CA TRP A 48 -2.59 -8.12 -1.45
C TRP A 48 -3.62 -7.15 -0.87
N PHE A 49 -3.53 -5.86 -1.19
CA PHE A 49 -4.56 -4.89 -0.74
C PHE A 49 -5.89 -5.12 -1.44
N GLY A 50 -5.88 -5.47 -2.73
CA GLY A 50 -7.09 -5.91 -3.44
C GLY A 50 -7.70 -7.17 -2.82
N GLU A 51 -6.86 -8.16 -2.49
CA GLU A 51 -7.32 -9.41 -1.86
C GLU A 51 -7.85 -9.21 -0.44
N LEU A 52 -7.17 -8.39 0.37
CA LEU A 52 -7.59 -8.15 1.74
C LEU A 52 -8.90 -7.36 1.85
N TYR A 53 -9.13 -6.39 0.97
CA TYR A 53 -10.19 -5.41 1.14
C TYR A 53 -11.29 -5.50 0.09
N ASN A 54 -11.05 -6.09 -1.06
CA ASN A 54 -12.06 -6.29 -2.10
C ASN A 54 -12.42 -7.77 -2.20
N HIS A 55 -11.71 -8.56 -3.01
CA HIS A 55 -12.03 -9.98 -3.21
C HIS A 55 -10.81 -10.84 -3.53
N ILE A 56 -10.97 -12.14 -3.38
CA ILE A 56 -10.01 -13.19 -3.70
C ILE A 56 -10.64 -14.23 -4.64
N PRO A 57 -9.84 -14.90 -5.50
CA PRO A 57 -8.41 -14.64 -5.78
C PRO A 57 -8.21 -13.38 -6.64
N PHE A 58 -7.01 -12.80 -6.59
CA PHE A 58 -6.61 -11.74 -7.51
C PHE A 58 -6.43 -12.30 -8.93
N CYS A 59 -7.09 -11.67 -9.90
CA CYS A 59 -7.01 -12.02 -11.31
C CYS A 59 -6.44 -10.83 -12.07
N ILE A 60 -5.21 -10.97 -12.56
CA ILE A 60 -4.47 -9.87 -13.19
C ILE A 60 -5.22 -9.23 -14.36
N GLU A 61 -5.93 -10.03 -15.17
CA GLU A 61 -6.66 -9.57 -16.34
C GLU A 61 -7.85 -8.65 -15.99
N HIS A 62 -8.37 -8.79 -14.77
CA HIS A 62 -9.56 -8.07 -14.33
C HIS A 62 -9.29 -7.11 -13.17
N ASP A 63 -8.32 -7.45 -12.30
CA ASP A 63 -8.12 -6.76 -11.03
C ASP A 63 -6.95 -5.77 -11.07
N ARG A 64 -6.07 -5.86 -12.08
CA ARG A 64 -4.91 -4.95 -12.22
C ARG A 64 -5.31 -3.48 -12.18
N ILE A 65 -6.42 -3.14 -12.82
CA ILE A 65 -6.98 -1.79 -12.85
C ILE A 65 -8.48 -1.89 -12.60
N GLN A 66 -8.90 -1.47 -11.43
CA GLN A 66 -10.31 -1.39 -11.04
C GLN A 66 -10.69 0.08 -10.85
N LEU A 67 -11.68 0.56 -11.55
CA LEU A 67 -12.14 1.94 -11.42
C LEU A 67 -13.63 1.96 -11.11
N GLN A 68 -14.02 2.72 -10.08
CA GLN A 68 -15.40 2.92 -9.66
C GLN A 68 -16.15 1.62 -9.36
N SER A 69 -15.48 0.68 -8.68
CA SER A 69 -16.10 -0.56 -8.23
C SER A 69 -17.04 -0.31 -7.05
N SER A 70 -17.90 -1.30 -6.77
CA SER A 70 -18.74 -1.29 -5.56
C SER A 70 -18.03 -1.84 -4.31
N GLU A 71 -16.80 -2.31 -4.48
CA GLU A 71 -16.00 -2.94 -3.44
C GLU A 71 -15.54 -1.94 -2.35
N THR A 72 -14.83 -2.43 -1.35
CA THR A 72 -14.32 -1.61 -0.24
C THR A 72 -13.32 -0.56 -0.70
N ILE A 73 -12.44 -0.92 -1.64
CA ILE A 73 -11.60 0.03 -2.39
C ILE A 73 -12.32 0.31 -3.71
N ASP A 74 -12.84 1.53 -3.87
CA ASP A 74 -13.59 1.91 -5.06
C ASP A 74 -12.75 1.91 -6.34
N SER A 75 -11.50 2.36 -6.23
CA SER A 75 -10.59 2.42 -7.39
C SER A 75 -9.20 1.97 -6.99
N GLY A 76 -8.66 0.99 -7.71
CA GLY A 76 -7.35 0.41 -7.44
C GLY A 76 -6.52 0.25 -8.70
N ILE A 77 -5.22 0.48 -8.57
CA ILE A 77 -4.20 0.05 -9.52
C ILE A 77 -3.23 -0.81 -8.74
N TYR A 78 -3.21 -2.11 -9.05
CA TYR A 78 -2.46 -3.09 -8.27
C TYR A 78 -1.31 -3.67 -9.08
N TYR A 79 -0.18 -3.90 -8.43
CA TYR A 79 0.97 -4.60 -8.98
C TYR A 79 1.26 -5.87 -8.16
N TRP A 80 2.04 -6.80 -8.71
CA TRP A 80 2.36 -8.09 -8.11
C TRP A 80 3.84 -8.46 -8.21
N ASP A 81 4.66 -7.56 -8.75
CA ASP A 81 6.11 -7.72 -8.84
C ASP A 81 6.77 -6.82 -7.79
N ASP A 82 7.57 -7.40 -6.90
CA ASP A 82 8.23 -6.69 -5.80
C ASP A 82 9.18 -5.62 -6.33
N SER A 83 9.69 -5.79 -7.55
CA SER A 83 10.54 -4.82 -8.24
C SER A 83 9.77 -3.72 -8.99
N TYR A 84 8.45 -3.60 -8.82
CA TYR A 84 7.65 -2.57 -9.48
C TYR A 84 8.20 -1.18 -9.17
N PRO A 85 8.58 -0.37 -10.19
CA PRO A 85 9.26 0.89 -9.94
C PRO A 85 8.38 1.91 -9.21
N ASP A 86 8.91 2.54 -8.17
CA ASP A 86 8.21 3.60 -7.44
C ASP A 86 7.79 4.76 -8.34
N SER A 87 8.56 5.08 -9.38
CA SER A 87 8.17 6.11 -10.35
C SER A 87 6.85 5.79 -11.06
N HIS A 88 6.58 4.50 -11.33
CA HIS A 88 5.31 4.07 -11.91
C HIS A 88 4.20 4.03 -10.84
N LEU A 89 4.52 3.53 -9.66
CA LEU A 89 3.58 3.47 -8.53
C LEU A 89 3.04 4.86 -8.15
N PHE A 90 3.93 5.84 -8.00
CA PHE A 90 3.50 7.21 -7.68
C PHE A 90 2.73 7.86 -8.83
N ALA A 91 3.04 7.53 -10.10
CA ALA A 91 2.25 7.95 -11.25
C ALA A 91 0.84 7.32 -11.23
N ASP A 92 0.74 6.03 -10.87
CA ASP A 92 -0.55 5.34 -10.69
C ASP A 92 -1.38 6.01 -9.56
N GLY A 93 -0.73 6.35 -8.45
CA GLY A 93 -1.37 7.08 -7.33
C GLY A 93 -1.88 8.46 -7.77
N GLU A 94 -1.07 9.23 -8.52
CA GLU A 94 -1.46 10.51 -9.06
C GLU A 94 -2.59 10.40 -10.09
N PHE A 95 -2.57 9.37 -10.93
CA PHE A 95 -3.67 9.09 -11.84
C PHE A 95 -4.99 8.88 -11.07
N LEU A 96 -4.95 8.06 -10.01
CA LEU A 96 -6.13 7.83 -9.17
C LEU A 96 -6.58 9.11 -8.48
N ARG A 97 -5.67 9.87 -7.90
CA ARG A 97 -5.98 11.14 -7.23
C ARG A 97 -6.68 12.10 -8.17
N GLN A 98 -6.12 12.32 -9.37
CA GLN A 98 -6.64 13.30 -10.34
C GLN A 98 -7.95 12.87 -10.98
N ASN A 99 -8.12 11.58 -11.27
CA ASN A 99 -9.26 11.10 -12.07
C ASN A 99 -10.41 10.55 -11.22
N GLN A 100 -10.15 10.09 -9.99
CA GLN A 100 -11.17 9.53 -9.11
C GLN A 100 -11.51 10.46 -7.94
N ASN A 101 -10.62 11.39 -7.61
CA ASN A 101 -10.75 12.34 -6.48
C ASN A 101 -11.18 11.62 -5.19
N PRO A 102 -10.36 10.67 -4.68
CA PRO A 102 -10.68 9.92 -3.48
C PRO A 102 -10.52 10.76 -2.23
N ASP A 103 -11.33 10.48 -1.20
CA ASP A 103 -11.17 11.03 0.15
C ASP A 103 -10.07 10.31 0.94
N PHE A 104 -9.82 9.03 0.62
CA PHE A 104 -8.71 8.25 1.15
C PHE A 104 -7.96 7.55 0.00
N LEU A 105 -6.68 7.87 -0.14
CA LEU A 105 -5.77 7.25 -1.11
C LEU A 105 -4.60 6.59 -0.38
N LEU A 106 -4.41 5.30 -0.60
CA LEU A 106 -3.22 4.57 -0.17
C LEU A 106 -2.24 4.45 -1.34
N ILE A 107 -0.97 4.76 -1.11
CA ILE A 107 0.14 4.44 -2.02
C ILE A 107 1.11 3.55 -1.23
N HIS A 108 1.37 2.35 -1.73
CA HIS A 108 2.18 1.34 -1.03
C HIS A 108 3.31 0.84 -1.93
N SER A 109 4.55 1.13 -1.56
CA SER A 109 5.77 0.70 -2.24
C SER A 109 6.30 -0.62 -1.68
N MET A 110 6.82 -1.48 -2.56
CA MET A 110 7.63 -2.67 -2.22
C MET A 110 9.12 -2.48 -2.56
N ALA A 111 9.48 -1.42 -3.30
CA ALA A 111 10.84 -1.27 -3.82
C ALA A 111 11.90 -1.18 -2.70
N ILE A 112 11.59 -0.52 -1.59
CA ILE A 112 12.51 -0.41 -0.44
C ILE A 112 12.68 -1.79 0.22
N ASP A 113 11.58 -2.52 0.43
CA ASP A 113 11.58 -3.86 1.02
C ASP A 113 12.34 -4.85 0.14
N ASP A 114 12.09 -4.86 -1.17
CA ASP A 114 12.76 -5.69 -2.16
C ASP A 114 14.28 -5.49 -2.14
N GLN A 115 14.76 -4.23 -2.13
CA GLN A 115 16.18 -3.94 -2.05
C GLN A 115 16.76 -4.31 -0.67
N GLY A 116 16.00 -4.13 0.39
CA GLY A 116 16.36 -4.55 1.72
C GLY A 116 16.57 -6.06 1.82
N HIS A 117 15.65 -6.86 1.26
CA HIS A 117 15.77 -8.32 1.23
C HIS A 117 16.95 -8.81 0.41
N LYS A 118 17.23 -8.16 -0.72
CA LYS A 118 18.33 -8.56 -1.63
C LYS A 118 19.72 -8.18 -1.11
N HIS A 119 19.83 -7.04 -0.45
CA HIS A 119 21.12 -6.42 -0.17
C HIS A 119 21.37 -6.09 1.32
N GLY A 120 20.33 -6.12 2.16
CA GLY A 120 20.38 -5.77 3.56
C GLY A 120 20.25 -4.26 3.81
N ALA A 121 19.83 -3.90 5.02
CA ALA A 121 19.80 -2.50 5.46
C ALA A 121 21.24 -1.92 5.50
N GLY A 122 21.39 -0.66 5.11
CA GLY A 122 22.69 0.01 5.01
C GLY A 122 23.49 -0.32 3.74
N SER A 123 22.96 -1.14 2.84
CA SER A 123 23.52 -1.27 1.50
C SER A 123 23.22 -0.02 0.66
N ARG A 124 24.06 0.21 -0.34
CA ARG A 124 23.87 1.34 -1.26
C ARG A 124 22.53 1.24 -2.02
N GLU A 125 22.16 0.04 -2.41
CA GLU A 125 20.92 -0.25 -3.15
C GLU A 125 19.68 0.06 -2.29
N TYR A 126 19.72 -0.29 -1.00
CA TYR A 126 18.66 0.05 -0.06
C TYR A 126 18.55 1.58 0.15
N GLU A 127 19.68 2.25 0.36
CA GLU A 127 19.72 3.70 0.53
C GLU A 127 19.24 4.44 -0.74
N GLU A 128 19.60 3.94 -1.93
CA GLU A 128 19.12 4.49 -3.20
C GLU A 128 17.60 4.32 -3.36
N ALA A 129 17.03 3.17 -2.98
CA ALA A 129 15.58 2.96 -3.01
C ALA A 129 14.85 3.93 -2.07
N VAL A 130 15.35 4.11 -0.84
CA VAL A 130 14.80 5.10 0.11
C VAL A 130 14.89 6.52 -0.45
N ALA A 131 16.02 6.88 -1.07
CA ALA A 131 16.19 8.20 -1.66
C ALA A 131 15.24 8.43 -2.85
N ILE A 132 15.02 7.43 -3.70
CA ILE A 132 14.08 7.51 -4.83
C ILE A 132 12.66 7.74 -4.31
N ALA A 133 12.17 6.94 -3.37
CA ALA A 133 10.85 7.12 -2.75
C ALA A 133 10.72 8.52 -2.10
N GLY A 134 11.74 8.95 -1.36
CA GLY A 134 11.81 10.27 -0.77
C GLY A 134 11.72 11.42 -1.80
N HIS A 135 12.39 11.30 -2.93
CA HIS A 135 12.30 12.27 -4.02
C HIS A 135 10.90 12.30 -4.66
N MET A 136 10.27 11.14 -4.87
CA MET A 136 8.89 11.09 -5.39
C MET A 136 7.93 11.80 -4.45
N ILE A 137 8.01 11.49 -3.15
CA ILE A 137 7.17 12.13 -2.13
C ILE A 137 7.44 13.65 -2.10
N ALA A 138 8.69 14.08 -2.06
CA ALA A 138 9.04 15.50 -1.99
C ALA A 138 8.49 16.30 -3.18
N ASN A 139 8.44 15.70 -4.37
CA ASN A 139 7.90 16.34 -5.56
C ASN A 139 6.35 16.45 -5.54
N LEU A 140 5.68 15.44 -4.97
CA LEU A 140 4.22 15.35 -4.98
C LEU A 140 3.58 15.98 -3.73
N LEU A 141 4.30 16.03 -2.62
CA LEU A 141 3.79 16.51 -1.34
C LEU A 141 3.18 17.92 -1.41
N PRO A 142 3.81 18.94 -2.04
CA PRO A 142 3.19 20.26 -2.17
C PRO A 142 1.85 20.21 -2.92
N LEU A 143 1.79 19.43 -3.99
CA LEU A 143 0.58 19.26 -4.80
C LEU A 143 -0.56 18.61 -4.01
N TRP A 144 -0.23 17.61 -3.17
CA TRP A 144 -1.22 16.94 -2.33
C TRP A 144 -1.74 17.85 -1.22
N LEU A 145 -0.86 18.61 -0.58
CA LEU A 145 -1.24 19.60 0.45
C LEU A 145 -2.08 20.74 -0.14
N ASP A 146 -1.71 21.28 -1.28
CA ASP A 146 -2.47 22.31 -1.99
C ASP A 146 -3.85 21.81 -2.45
N SER A 147 -3.97 20.48 -2.69
CA SER A 147 -5.25 19.82 -2.99
C SER A 147 -6.10 19.53 -1.75
N GLY A 148 -5.62 19.89 -0.54
CA GLY A 148 -6.34 19.75 0.72
C GLY A 148 -6.19 18.39 1.40
N TYR A 149 -5.27 17.52 0.96
CA TYR A 149 -5.02 16.23 1.62
C TYR A 149 -4.21 16.41 2.91
N ASN A 150 -4.57 15.62 3.93
CA ASN A 150 -3.69 15.35 5.06
C ASN A 150 -2.81 14.16 4.70
N ILE A 151 -1.51 14.25 4.93
CA ILE A 151 -0.53 13.24 4.51
C ILE A 151 -0.02 12.49 5.73
N VAL A 152 -0.06 11.16 5.65
CA VAL A 152 0.56 10.25 6.63
C VAL A 152 1.59 9.43 5.89
N ILE A 153 2.83 9.45 6.36
CA ILE A 153 3.92 8.61 5.86
C ILE A 153 4.31 7.68 7.00
N THR A 154 4.31 6.39 6.73
CA THR A 154 4.64 5.36 7.71
C THR A 154 5.36 4.20 7.05
N ALA A 155 6.06 3.39 7.84
CA ALA A 155 6.57 2.09 7.45
C ALA A 155 5.74 1.01 8.17
N ASP A 156 5.60 -0.13 7.56
CA ASP A 156 4.95 -1.32 8.13
C ASP A 156 5.92 -2.12 9.03
N HIS A 157 7.22 -2.10 8.72
CA HIS A 157 8.32 -2.68 9.51
C HIS A 157 9.66 -2.05 9.12
N GLY A 158 10.72 -2.41 9.84
CA GLY A 158 12.11 -2.18 9.46
C GLY A 158 12.71 -3.44 8.84
N ILE A 159 13.98 -3.35 8.41
CA ILE A 159 14.77 -4.48 7.91
C ILE A 159 16.19 -4.39 8.49
N ASN A 160 16.83 -5.53 8.75
CA ASN A 160 18.18 -5.57 9.29
C ASN A 160 19.26 -5.71 8.19
N GLU A 161 20.52 -5.69 8.59
CA GLU A 161 21.68 -5.81 7.68
C GLU A 161 21.74 -7.14 6.90
N PHE A 162 21.00 -8.16 7.35
CA PHE A 162 20.92 -9.46 6.69
C PHE A 162 19.70 -9.60 5.75
N GLY A 163 18.96 -8.53 5.55
CA GLY A 163 17.75 -8.56 4.72
C GLY A 163 16.56 -9.28 5.37
N ILE A 164 16.51 -9.31 6.70
CA ILE A 164 15.47 -9.99 7.47
C ILE A 164 14.64 -8.95 8.22
N HIS A 165 13.34 -9.10 8.18
CA HIS A 165 12.40 -8.35 9.03
C HIS A 165 11.52 -9.30 9.85
N GLY A 166 10.90 -8.76 10.90
CA GLY A 166 10.14 -9.55 11.86
C GLY A 166 11.04 -10.23 12.90
N GLY A 167 10.51 -10.42 14.09
CA GLY A 167 11.26 -10.92 15.25
C GLY A 167 11.51 -9.81 16.29
N THR A 168 12.28 -10.14 17.30
CA THR A 168 12.53 -9.25 18.45
C THR A 168 13.68 -8.26 18.24
N ASP A 169 14.45 -8.41 17.18
CA ASP A 169 15.70 -7.69 16.92
C ASP A 169 15.61 -6.69 15.75
N SER A 170 14.40 -6.39 15.29
CA SER A 170 14.15 -5.39 14.23
C SER A 170 13.68 -4.06 14.78
#